data_2e450c35ef9f720a5559a417560ff606
#
_entry.id   2e450c35ef9f720a5559a417560ff606
#
_cell.length_a   1.000
_cell.length_b   1.000
_cell.length_c   1.000
_cell.angle_alpha   90.00
_cell.angle_beta   90.00
_cell.angle_gamma   90.00
#
_symmetry.space_group_name_H-M   'P 1'
#
loop_
_entity.id
_entity.type
_entity.pdbx_description
1 polymer ?
#
loop_
_entity_poly.entity_id
_entity_poly.type
_entity_poly.pdbx_seq_one_letter_code
_entity_poly.pdbx_strand_id
1 'polypeptide(L)'
;MIRFIRLKMTILALIASAVSSLAGDSIRNCTWCHGTSAQGFANAPRLAGQSPLYIENQLLSFFVHARDNPLSVQYMWSASAGLNAETAHDLAVYFSMLPAEPALDGNKALIAIGRMIYEEGSPETDLAACAACHGPNAEGVRQIPRLGGLSYSYLKRRLEEWGQGYHASAEPPMPRIASKLYPEEIEALASFLSFVP
;
A
#
# COMPACT_ATOMS: atom_id res chain seq x y z
N MET A 1 -39.57 34.70 6.40
CA MET A 1 -39.15 33.48 5.71
C MET A 1 -37.73 33.60 5.11
N ILE A 2 -37.34 34.70 4.49
CA ILE A 2 -36.03 34.91 3.83
C ILE A 2 -34.83 34.87 4.81
N ARG A 3 -34.96 35.35 6.04
CA ARG A 3 -33.87 35.37 7.04
C ARG A 3 -33.44 33.96 7.52
N PHE A 4 -34.36 33.02 7.64
CA PHE A 4 -34.07 31.63 8.04
C PHE A 4 -33.38 30.81 6.94
N ILE A 5 -33.66 31.12 5.67
CA ILE A 5 -33.05 30.45 4.52
C ILE A 5 -31.56 30.87 4.42
N ARG A 6 -31.27 32.17 4.60
CA ARG A 6 -29.88 32.67 4.57
C ARG A 6 -29.01 32.08 5.70
N LEU A 7 -29.58 31.95 6.92
CA LEU A 7 -28.84 31.36 8.05
C LEU A 7 -28.54 29.87 7.82
N LYS A 8 -29.47 29.09 7.28
CA LYS A 8 -29.25 27.67 6.96
C LYS A 8 -28.19 27.47 5.86
N MET A 9 -28.17 28.31 4.83
CA MET A 9 -27.15 28.24 3.76
C MET A 9 -25.76 28.61 4.27
N THR A 10 -25.66 29.59 5.18
CA THR A 10 -24.37 29.99 5.76
C THR A 10 -23.78 28.88 6.64
N ILE A 11 -24.62 28.21 7.46
CA ILE A 11 -24.16 27.09 8.30
C ILE A 11 -23.72 25.90 7.44
N LEU A 12 -24.45 25.57 6.38
CA LEU A 12 -24.10 24.48 5.48
C LEU A 12 -22.78 24.74 4.74
N ALA A 13 -22.53 25.98 4.31
CA ALA A 13 -21.28 26.37 3.68
C ALA A 13 -20.08 26.32 4.65
N LEU A 14 -20.26 26.68 5.91
CA LEU A 14 -19.23 26.60 6.95
C LEU A 14 -18.87 25.14 7.29
N ILE A 15 -19.86 24.26 7.36
CA ILE A 15 -19.63 22.83 7.59
C ILE A 15 -18.89 22.20 6.41
N ALA A 16 -19.29 22.48 5.18
CA ALA A 16 -18.61 21.98 3.97
C ALA A 16 -17.14 22.45 3.90
N SER A 17 -16.85 23.69 4.28
CA SER A 17 -15.48 24.22 4.32
C SER A 17 -14.62 23.56 5.40
N ALA A 18 -15.18 23.24 6.56
CA ALA A 18 -14.47 22.58 7.66
C ALA A 18 -14.12 21.12 7.30
N VAL A 19 -15.02 20.38 6.68
CA VAL A 19 -14.77 18.99 6.24
C VAL A 19 -13.70 18.96 5.17
N SER A 20 -13.69 19.89 4.22
CA SER A 20 -12.67 19.99 3.18
C SER A 20 -11.28 20.32 3.75
N SER A 21 -11.18 21.09 4.83
CA SER A 21 -9.91 21.41 5.47
C SER A 21 -9.31 20.23 6.23
N LEU A 22 -10.12 19.44 6.91
CA LEU A 22 -9.67 18.25 7.66
C LEU A 22 -9.14 17.16 6.72
N ALA A 23 -9.80 16.92 5.59
CA ALA A 23 -9.32 16.00 4.58
C ALA A 23 -7.98 16.46 3.97
N GLY A 24 -7.82 17.76 3.70
CA GLY A 24 -6.60 18.35 3.17
C GLY A 24 -5.41 18.21 4.11
N ASP A 25 -5.61 18.38 5.41
CA ASP A 25 -4.54 18.20 6.41
C ASP A 25 -4.14 16.74 6.57
N SER A 26 -5.09 15.81 6.52
CA SER A 26 -4.82 14.37 6.56
C SER A 26 -4.02 13.92 5.33
N ILE A 27 -4.38 14.36 4.12
CA ILE A 27 -3.62 14.08 2.89
C ILE A 27 -2.20 14.62 2.97
N ARG A 28 -2.01 15.86 3.45
CA ARG A 28 -0.70 16.49 3.59
C ARG A 28 0.21 15.72 4.54
N ASN A 29 -0.33 15.23 5.66
CA ASN A 29 0.41 14.41 6.61
C ASN A 29 0.93 13.11 5.97
N CYS A 30 0.11 12.45 5.16
CA CYS A 30 0.52 11.24 4.44
C CYS A 30 1.59 11.55 3.38
N THR A 31 1.39 12.60 2.58
CA THR A 31 2.28 12.95 1.47
C THR A 31 3.63 13.49 1.93
N TRP A 32 3.77 13.91 3.18
CA TRP A 32 5.07 14.28 3.76
C TRP A 32 6.10 13.15 3.67
N CYS A 33 5.69 11.92 3.94
CA CYS A 33 6.56 10.74 3.88
C CYS A 33 6.39 9.95 2.57
N HIS A 34 5.16 9.90 2.02
CA HIS A 34 4.86 9.12 0.80
C HIS A 34 5.08 9.91 -0.50
N GLY A 35 5.58 11.15 -0.41
CA GLY A 35 5.79 12.04 -1.56
C GLY A 35 4.54 12.84 -1.94
N THR A 36 4.72 14.03 -2.50
CA THR A 36 3.61 14.95 -2.86
C THR A 36 2.65 14.37 -3.89
N SER A 37 3.15 13.51 -4.79
CA SER A 37 2.35 12.74 -5.75
C SER A 37 2.03 11.32 -5.28
N ALA A 38 2.32 11.00 -4.00
CA ALA A 38 2.11 9.70 -3.38
C ALA A 38 2.81 8.53 -4.09
N GLN A 39 3.89 8.78 -4.83
CA GLN A 39 4.67 7.74 -5.52
C GLN A 39 5.59 6.95 -4.59
N GLY A 40 5.67 7.33 -3.34
CA GLY A 40 6.59 6.74 -2.38
C GLY A 40 7.95 7.44 -2.36
N PHE A 41 8.70 7.17 -1.31
CA PHE A 41 10.04 7.70 -1.14
C PHE A 41 10.83 6.82 -0.18
N ALA A 42 12.00 6.36 -0.58
CA ALA A 42 12.86 5.49 0.23
C ALA A 42 12.09 4.27 0.79
N ASN A 43 11.81 4.26 2.08
CA ASN A 43 11.12 3.15 2.75
C ASN A 43 9.59 3.30 2.79
N ALA A 44 9.05 4.47 2.45
CA ALA A 44 7.62 4.70 2.37
C ALA A 44 7.08 4.22 1.03
N PRO A 45 6.10 3.29 0.99
CA PRO A 45 5.61 2.75 -0.27
C PRO A 45 4.79 3.78 -1.05
N ARG A 46 4.67 3.54 -2.35
CA ARG A 46 3.69 4.23 -3.19
C ARG A 46 2.27 3.94 -2.71
N LEU A 47 1.46 5.00 -2.57
CA LEU A 47 0.03 4.93 -2.29
C LEU A 47 -0.79 5.14 -3.56
N ALA A 48 -0.27 5.91 -4.52
CA ALA A 48 -0.93 6.21 -5.79
C ALA A 48 -1.28 4.92 -6.56
N GLY A 49 -2.54 4.82 -6.99
CA GLY A 49 -3.06 3.69 -7.76
C GLY A 49 -3.08 2.35 -7.02
N GLN A 50 -2.96 2.36 -5.68
CA GLN A 50 -3.12 1.15 -4.88
C GLN A 50 -4.62 0.87 -4.67
N SER A 51 -4.97 -0.40 -4.46
CA SER A 51 -6.35 -0.80 -4.14
C SER A 51 -6.90 -0.03 -2.94
N PRO A 52 -8.09 0.60 -3.05
CA PRO A 52 -8.68 1.34 -1.94
C PRO A 52 -8.97 0.44 -0.73
N LEU A 53 -9.49 -0.76 -0.95
CA LEU A 53 -9.74 -1.71 0.15
C LEU A 53 -8.44 -2.13 0.84
N TYR A 54 -7.34 -2.26 0.10
CA TYR A 54 -6.06 -2.56 0.70
C TYR A 54 -5.54 -1.38 1.54
N ILE A 55 -5.59 -0.14 1.02
CA ILE A 55 -5.15 1.04 1.77
C ILE A 55 -5.97 1.18 3.06
N GLU A 56 -7.29 1.10 2.98
CA GLU A 56 -8.19 1.20 4.13
C GLU A 56 -7.85 0.15 5.19
N ASN A 57 -7.74 -1.11 4.80
CA ASN A 57 -7.38 -2.21 5.70
C ASN A 57 -6.00 -2.00 6.34
N GLN A 58 -5.02 -1.48 5.59
CA GLN A 58 -3.69 -1.21 6.16
C GLN A 58 -3.72 -0.06 7.17
N LEU A 59 -4.46 1.02 6.90
CA LEU A 59 -4.62 2.14 7.82
C LEU A 59 -5.27 1.68 9.14
N LEU A 60 -6.32 0.89 9.05
CA LEU A 60 -6.99 0.31 10.23
C LEU A 60 -6.07 -0.68 10.97
N SER A 61 -5.30 -1.50 10.24
CA SER A 61 -4.33 -2.43 10.82
C SER A 61 -3.18 -1.72 11.58
N PHE A 62 -2.74 -0.55 11.10
CA PHE A 62 -1.80 0.29 11.83
C PHE A 62 -2.45 0.89 13.08
N PHE A 63 -3.68 1.39 12.96
CA PHE A 63 -4.42 1.98 14.06
C PHE A 63 -4.60 1.01 15.24
N VAL A 64 -4.93 -0.26 14.96
CA VAL A 64 -5.07 -1.31 15.99
C VAL A 64 -3.76 -2.02 16.31
N HIS A 65 -2.63 -1.56 15.78
CA HIS A 65 -1.28 -2.11 15.97
C HIS A 65 -1.10 -3.56 15.51
N ALA A 66 -1.97 -4.06 14.64
CA ALA A 66 -1.88 -5.42 14.10
C ALA A 66 -0.77 -5.58 13.06
N ARG A 67 -0.41 -4.50 12.35
CA ARG A 67 0.73 -4.49 11.45
C ARG A 67 1.97 -3.98 12.18
N ASP A 68 2.84 -4.91 12.57
CA ASP A 68 3.90 -4.76 13.58
C ASP A 68 5.34 -4.81 13.03
N ASN A 69 5.52 -4.79 11.71
CA ASN A 69 6.88 -4.75 11.15
C ASN A 69 7.61 -3.44 11.56
N PRO A 70 8.95 -3.44 11.69
CA PRO A 70 9.71 -2.38 12.36
C PRO A 70 9.40 -0.96 11.90
N LEU A 71 9.36 -0.71 10.58
CA LEU A 71 9.06 0.62 10.07
C LEU A 71 7.58 1.02 10.25
N SER A 72 6.67 0.06 10.31
CA SER A 72 5.26 0.32 10.63
C SER A 72 5.10 0.76 12.07
N VAL A 73 5.75 0.09 13.01
CA VAL A 73 5.79 0.49 14.43
C VAL A 73 6.39 1.89 14.59
N GLN A 74 7.51 2.13 13.92
CA GLN A 74 8.27 3.38 14.06
C GLN A 74 7.52 4.60 13.52
N TYR A 75 6.77 4.46 12.42
CA TYR A 75 6.20 5.61 11.71
C TYR A 75 4.68 5.55 11.57
N MET A 76 4.13 4.39 11.18
CA MET A 76 2.72 4.33 10.78
C MET A 76 1.76 4.23 11.96
N TRP A 77 2.15 3.66 13.10
CA TRP A 77 1.30 3.62 14.27
C TRP A 77 0.95 5.02 14.78
N SER A 78 1.94 5.90 14.87
CA SER A 78 1.67 7.31 15.25
C SER A 78 0.93 8.07 14.15
N ALA A 79 1.26 7.84 12.88
CA ALA A 79 0.60 8.50 11.75
C ALA A 79 -0.89 8.12 11.62
N SER A 80 -1.27 6.91 12.05
CA SER A 80 -2.66 6.43 12.02
C SER A 80 -3.45 6.64 13.31
N ALA A 81 -2.82 7.06 14.41
CA ALA A 81 -3.44 7.13 15.73
C ALA A 81 -4.69 8.03 15.81
N GLY A 82 -4.80 9.02 14.94
CA GLY A 82 -5.95 9.93 14.87
C GLY A 82 -7.00 9.55 13.82
N LEU A 83 -6.84 8.42 13.12
CA LEU A 83 -7.77 8.02 12.08
C LEU A 83 -9.01 7.33 12.67
N ASN A 84 -10.14 7.55 12.01
CA ASN A 84 -11.34 6.73 12.17
C ASN A 84 -11.65 6.02 10.84
N ALA A 85 -12.65 5.15 10.82
CA ALA A 85 -12.99 4.36 9.64
C ALA A 85 -13.36 5.24 8.42
N GLU A 86 -14.09 6.35 8.64
CA GLU A 86 -14.50 7.29 7.59
C GLU A 86 -13.27 7.96 6.97
N THR A 87 -12.39 8.53 7.79
CA THR A 87 -11.15 9.16 7.30
C THR A 87 -10.22 8.17 6.61
N ALA A 88 -10.12 6.94 7.12
CA ALA A 88 -9.34 5.88 6.49
C ALA A 88 -9.90 5.53 5.10
N HIS A 89 -11.23 5.43 4.98
CA HIS A 89 -11.92 5.21 3.71
C HIS A 89 -11.65 6.35 2.71
N ASP A 90 -11.84 7.61 3.12
CA ASP A 90 -11.67 8.78 2.25
C ASP A 90 -10.22 8.89 1.72
N LEU A 91 -9.23 8.66 2.60
CA LEU A 91 -7.83 8.61 2.21
C LEU A 91 -7.54 7.47 1.23
N ALA A 92 -8.14 6.30 1.45
CA ALA A 92 -8.00 5.15 0.58
C ALA A 92 -8.55 5.43 -0.83
N VAL A 93 -9.74 6.01 -0.92
CA VAL A 93 -10.34 6.43 -2.20
C VAL A 93 -9.47 7.47 -2.88
N TYR A 94 -9.04 8.51 -2.16
CA TYR A 94 -8.19 9.57 -2.72
C TYR A 94 -6.91 9.00 -3.35
N PHE A 95 -6.13 8.22 -2.59
CA PHE A 95 -4.85 7.70 -3.09
C PHE A 95 -5.02 6.67 -4.20
N SER A 96 -6.10 5.89 -4.20
CA SER A 96 -6.37 4.92 -5.26
C SER A 96 -6.62 5.56 -6.62
N MET A 97 -7.12 6.79 -6.65
CA MET A 97 -7.43 7.53 -7.88
C MET A 97 -6.21 8.24 -8.49
N LEU A 98 -5.10 8.34 -7.75
CA LEU A 98 -3.88 8.96 -8.27
C LEU A 98 -3.19 8.04 -9.29
N PRO A 99 -2.59 8.61 -10.35
CA PRO A 99 -1.86 7.82 -11.32
C PRO A 99 -0.66 7.12 -10.67
N ALA A 100 -0.51 5.82 -10.94
CA ALA A 100 0.60 5.01 -10.47
C ALA A 100 1.75 5.05 -11.48
N GLU A 101 2.95 5.36 -11.02
CA GLU A 101 4.17 5.33 -11.84
C GLU A 101 5.09 4.21 -11.35
N PRO A 102 5.72 3.42 -12.24
CA PRO A 102 6.65 2.39 -11.83
C PRO A 102 7.94 3.01 -11.27
N ALA A 103 8.50 2.38 -10.21
CA ALA A 103 9.71 2.87 -9.55
C ALA A 103 10.97 2.73 -10.41
N LEU A 104 11.03 1.70 -11.25
CA LEU A 104 12.12 1.41 -12.20
C LEU A 104 13.51 1.26 -11.53
N ASP A 105 13.57 0.90 -10.25
CA ASP A 105 14.75 0.95 -9.38
C ASP A 105 15.37 -0.43 -9.08
N GLY A 106 14.82 -1.51 -9.65
CA GLY A 106 15.35 -2.87 -9.51
C GLY A 106 16.51 -3.20 -10.46
N ASN A 107 17.07 -4.40 -10.29
CA ASN A 107 18.13 -4.92 -11.16
C ASN A 107 17.54 -5.47 -12.46
N LYS A 108 17.82 -4.82 -13.59
CA LYS A 108 17.32 -5.23 -14.91
C LYS A 108 17.73 -6.63 -15.32
N ALA A 109 18.89 -7.12 -14.87
CA ALA A 109 19.36 -8.46 -15.19
C ALA A 109 18.50 -9.58 -14.55
N LEU A 110 17.76 -9.25 -13.49
CA LEU A 110 16.92 -10.20 -12.77
C LEU A 110 15.44 -10.19 -13.22
N ILE A 111 15.05 -9.28 -14.11
CA ILE A 111 13.65 -9.14 -14.55
C ILE A 111 13.07 -10.45 -15.10
N ALA A 112 13.82 -11.17 -15.94
CA ALA A 112 13.33 -12.41 -16.56
C ALA A 112 13.10 -13.52 -15.52
N ILE A 113 14.01 -13.65 -14.56
CA ILE A 113 13.90 -14.63 -13.47
C ILE A 113 12.73 -14.24 -12.55
N GLY A 114 12.63 -12.98 -12.15
CA GLY A 114 11.56 -12.49 -11.30
C GLY A 114 10.17 -12.66 -11.94
N ARG A 115 10.07 -12.45 -13.26
CA ARG A 115 8.84 -12.69 -14.03
C ARG A 115 8.44 -14.17 -13.98
N MET A 116 9.37 -15.07 -14.25
CA MET A 116 9.11 -16.52 -14.22
C MET A 116 8.58 -16.95 -12.85
N ILE A 117 9.23 -16.53 -11.75
CA ILE A 117 8.77 -16.84 -10.40
C ILE A 117 7.38 -16.23 -10.14
N TYR A 118 7.13 -15.02 -10.60
CA TYR A 118 5.84 -14.34 -10.43
C TYR A 118 4.70 -15.08 -11.14
N GLU A 119 4.93 -15.49 -12.40
CA GLU A 119 3.92 -16.09 -13.27
C GLU A 119 3.73 -17.59 -13.01
N GLU A 120 4.79 -18.32 -12.62
CA GLU A 120 4.80 -19.78 -12.54
C GLU A 120 4.96 -20.32 -11.11
N GLY A 121 5.50 -19.50 -10.20
CA GLY A 121 5.91 -19.97 -8.86
C GLY A 121 7.24 -20.71 -8.88
N SER A 122 7.47 -21.54 -7.87
CA SER A 122 8.66 -22.39 -7.75
C SER A 122 8.25 -23.79 -7.29
N PRO A 123 8.30 -24.81 -8.16
CA PRO A 123 7.97 -26.19 -7.81
C PRO A 123 8.87 -26.76 -6.71
N GLU A 124 10.14 -26.34 -6.66
CA GLU A 124 11.13 -26.82 -5.70
C GLU A 124 10.77 -26.47 -4.27
N THR A 125 10.10 -25.33 -4.05
CA THR A 125 9.65 -24.85 -2.73
C THR A 125 8.15 -24.96 -2.52
N ASP A 126 7.41 -25.58 -3.46
CA ASP A 126 5.93 -25.60 -3.45
C ASP A 126 5.37 -24.16 -3.32
N LEU A 127 5.96 -23.23 -4.05
CA LEU A 127 5.54 -21.83 -4.11
C LEU A 127 4.53 -21.67 -5.25
N ALA A 128 3.32 -21.27 -4.90
CA ALA A 128 2.30 -20.95 -5.89
C ALA A 128 2.66 -19.66 -6.66
N ALA A 129 2.22 -19.57 -7.93
CA ALA A 129 2.36 -18.37 -8.73
C ALA A 129 1.75 -17.14 -8.05
N CYS A 130 2.51 -16.06 -7.94
CA CYS A 130 2.06 -14.81 -7.32
C CYS A 130 0.90 -14.20 -8.13
N ALA A 131 0.93 -14.37 -9.45
CA ALA A 131 -0.10 -13.92 -10.38
C ALA A 131 -1.50 -14.47 -10.08
N ALA A 132 -1.59 -15.67 -9.47
CA ALA A 132 -2.86 -16.29 -9.10
C ALA A 132 -3.71 -15.43 -8.13
N CYS A 133 -3.05 -14.63 -7.30
CA CYS A 133 -3.71 -13.74 -6.35
C CYS A 133 -3.53 -12.26 -6.72
N HIS A 134 -2.32 -11.86 -7.10
CA HIS A 134 -2.00 -10.46 -7.37
C HIS A 134 -2.33 -9.99 -8.79
N GLY A 135 -2.90 -10.88 -9.64
CA GLY A 135 -3.27 -10.58 -11.01
C GLY A 135 -2.10 -10.72 -12.00
N PRO A 136 -2.38 -10.92 -13.30
CA PRO A 136 -1.36 -11.17 -14.32
C PRO A 136 -0.43 -9.97 -14.57
N ASN A 137 -0.89 -8.75 -14.27
CA ASN A 137 -0.11 -7.51 -14.38
C ASN A 137 0.28 -6.95 -13.00
N ALA A 138 0.24 -7.76 -11.97
CA ALA A 138 0.50 -7.37 -10.59
C ALA A 138 -0.37 -6.18 -10.09
N GLU A 139 -1.56 -6.03 -10.67
CA GLU A 139 -2.51 -4.96 -10.39
C GLU A 139 -3.27 -5.14 -9.06
N GLY A 140 -3.29 -6.37 -8.52
CA GLY A 140 -4.06 -6.71 -7.33
C GLY A 140 -5.55 -6.89 -7.60
N VAL A 141 -6.28 -7.41 -6.62
CA VAL A 141 -7.73 -7.62 -6.70
C VAL A 141 -8.37 -7.36 -5.34
N ARG A 142 -9.26 -6.39 -5.24
CA ARG A 142 -9.98 -6.03 -3.99
C ARG A 142 -9.00 -5.70 -2.85
N GLN A 143 -8.95 -6.52 -1.76
CA GLN A 143 -8.01 -6.34 -0.65
C GLN A 143 -6.60 -6.88 -0.94
N ILE A 144 -6.41 -7.63 -2.03
CA ILE A 144 -5.10 -8.09 -2.45
C ILE A 144 -4.39 -6.92 -3.15
N PRO A 145 -3.21 -6.50 -2.67
CA PRO A 145 -2.59 -5.27 -3.15
C PRO A 145 -2.03 -5.38 -4.56
N ARG A 146 -2.02 -4.25 -5.24
CA ARG A 146 -1.17 -4.02 -6.39
C ARG A 146 0.29 -4.11 -5.96
N LEU A 147 1.09 -4.88 -6.68
CA LEU A 147 2.54 -5.00 -6.51
C LEU A 147 3.32 -4.28 -7.62
N GLY A 148 2.72 -4.20 -8.81
CA GLY A 148 3.34 -3.58 -9.98
C GLY A 148 3.79 -2.15 -9.70
N GLY A 149 5.05 -1.86 -10.01
CA GLY A 149 5.69 -0.56 -9.89
C GLY A 149 6.00 -0.09 -8.46
N LEU A 150 5.82 -0.90 -7.43
CA LEU A 150 6.34 -0.60 -6.10
C LEU A 150 7.87 -0.62 -6.12
N SER A 151 8.52 0.18 -5.26
CA SER A 151 9.99 0.23 -5.24
C SER A 151 10.60 -1.11 -4.85
N TYR A 152 11.72 -1.43 -5.47
CA TYR A 152 12.52 -2.63 -5.20
C TYR A 152 12.82 -2.78 -3.70
N SER A 153 13.29 -1.71 -3.06
CA SER A 153 13.67 -1.73 -1.65
C SER A 153 12.48 -2.02 -0.73
N TYR A 154 11.30 -1.50 -1.05
CA TYR A 154 10.08 -1.79 -0.29
C TYR A 154 9.63 -3.24 -0.47
N LEU A 155 9.57 -3.73 -1.71
CA LEU A 155 9.16 -5.10 -2.02
C LEU A 155 10.08 -6.12 -1.37
N LYS A 156 11.40 -5.96 -1.55
CA LYS A 156 12.41 -6.82 -0.95
C LYS A 156 12.23 -6.90 0.57
N ARG A 157 12.24 -5.76 1.23
CA ARG A 157 12.08 -5.71 2.68
C ARG A 157 10.77 -6.38 3.14
N ARG A 158 9.64 -6.13 2.47
CA ARG A 158 8.37 -6.74 2.87
C ARG A 158 8.38 -8.26 2.75
N LEU A 159 8.97 -8.81 1.72
CA LEU A 159 9.10 -10.26 1.55
C LEU A 159 10.01 -10.85 2.63
N GLU A 160 11.13 -10.20 2.95
CA GLU A 160 12.03 -10.60 4.04
C GLU A 160 11.36 -10.53 5.43
N GLU A 161 10.65 -9.45 5.74
CA GLU A 161 9.95 -9.26 7.01
C GLU A 161 8.86 -10.32 7.24
N TRP A 162 8.11 -10.70 6.22
CA TRP A 162 7.14 -11.80 6.33
C TRP A 162 7.83 -13.15 6.58
N GLY A 163 8.94 -13.44 5.91
CA GLY A 163 9.75 -14.63 6.16
C GLY A 163 10.30 -14.69 7.59
N GLN A 164 10.51 -13.53 8.23
CA GLN A 164 10.91 -13.39 9.63
C GLN A 164 9.74 -13.46 10.63
N GLY A 165 8.50 -13.57 10.15
CA GLY A 165 7.31 -13.70 10.98
C GLY A 165 6.62 -12.39 11.36
N TYR A 166 7.09 -11.23 10.88
CA TYR A 166 6.38 -9.96 11.11
C TYR A 166 5.01 -9.95 10.43
N HIS A 167 4.03 -9.33 11.08
CA HIS A 167 2.65 -9.23 10.60
C HIS A 167 1.96 -10.60 10.47
N ALA A 168 2.40 -11.58 11.26
CA ALA A 168 1.85 -12.93 11.25
C ALA A 168 0.44 -13.02 11.84
N SER A 169 0.04 -12.03 12.68
CA SER A 169 -1.30 -11.95 13.29
C SER A 169 -2.39 -11.49 12.31
N ALA A 170 -2.04 -10.88 11.19
CA ALA A 170 -2.99 -10.64 10.13
C ALA A 170 -3.21 -11.94 9.37
N GLU A 171 -4.43 -12.26 9.02
CA GLU A 171 -4.82 -13.46 8.25
C GLU A 171 -4.46 -13.44 6.74
N PRO A 172 -3.37 -12.87 6.25
CA PRO A 172 -3.00 -13.06 4.86
C PRO A 172 -2.12 -14.30 4.71
N PRO A 173 -2.21 -14.99 3.59
CA PRO A 173 -1.33 -16.12 3.30
C PRO A 173 0.14 -15.70 3.15
N MET A 174 0.44 -14.39 3.06
CA MET A 174 1.75 -13.87 2.70
C MET A 174 2.91 -14.29 3.60
N PRO A 175 2.79 -14.34 4.95
CA PRO A 175 3.88 -14.87 5.78
C PRO A 175 4.26 -16.30 5.42
N ARG A 176 3.29 -17.18 5.16
CA ARG A 176 3.52 -18.57 4.76
C ARG A 176 4.08 -18.70 3.34
N ILE A 177 3.70 -17.79 2.45
CA ILE A 177 4.20 -17.77 1.07
C ILE A 177 5.64 -17.24 1.06
N ALA A 178 5.89 -16.11 1.72
CA ALA A 178 7.20 -15.47 1.72
C ALA A 178 8.27 -16.30 2.45
N SER A 179 7.89 -17.12 3.44
CA SER A 179 8.83 -18.03 4.12
C SER A 179 9.38 -19.15 3.21
N LYS A 180 8.78 -19.37 2.05
CA LYS A 180 9.24 -20.34 1.05
C LYS A 180 10.26 -19.76 0.06
N LEU A 181 10.41 -18.43 0.04
CA LEU A 181 11.28 -17.75 -0.91
C LEU A 181 12.74 -17.79 -0.44
N TYR A 182 13.64 -18.10 -1.36
CA TYR A 182 15.07 -17.89 -1.17
C TYR A 182 15.46 -16.41 -1.34
N PRO A 183 16.57 -15.95 -0.73
CA PRO A 183 16.99 -14.55 -0.86
C PRO A 183 17.14 -14.07 -2.31
N GLU A 184 17.67 -14.90 -3.19
CA GLU A 184 17.82 -14.61 -4.63
C GLU A 184 16.48 -14.50 -5.37
N GLU A 185 15.46 -15.27 -4.95
CA GLU A 185 14.11 -15.19 -5.49
C GLU A 185 13.43 -13.88 -5.06
N ILE A 186 13.63 -13.46 -3.80
CA ILE A 186 13.15 -12.17 -3.29
C ILE A 186 13.78 -11.02 -4.10
N GLU A 187 15.09 -11.06 -4.36
CA GLU A 187 15.81 -10.08 -5.19
C GLU A 187 15.22 -10.01 -6.61
N ALA A 188 14.98 -11.16 -7.22
CA ALA A 188 14.45 -11.25 -8.57
C ALA A 188 13.01 -10.75 -8.66
N LEU A 189 12.14 -11.18 -7.75
CA LEU A 189 10.75 -10.73 -7.67
C LEU A 189 10.63 -9.22 -7.44
N ALA A 190 11.38 -8.69 -6.47
CA ALA A 190 11.38 -7.25 -6.17
C ALA A 190 11.89 -6.45 -7.38
N SER A 191 12.93 -6.96 -8.06
CA SER A 191 13.45 -6.33 -9.29
C SER A 191 12.39 -6.32 -10.40
N PHE A 192 11.79 -7.46 -10.73
CA PHE A 192 10.76 -7.55 -11.78
C PHE A 192 9.59 -6.61 -11.49
N LEU A 193 9.02 -6.71 -10.29
CA LEU A 193 7.82 -5.96 -9.91
C LEU A 193 8.02 -4.45 -9.94
N SER A 194 9.24 -3.96 -9.68
CA SER A 194 9.52 -2.52 -9.73
C SER A 194 9.44 -1.93 -11.15
N PHE A 195 9.51 -2.77 -12.20
CA PHE A 195 9.38 -2.37 -13.61
C PHE A 195 7.98 -2.63 -14.20
N VAL A 196 7.10 -3.31 -13.49
CA VAL A 196 5.71 -3.53 -13.95
C VAL A 196 4.94 -2.21 -13.87
N PRO A 197 4.26 -1.76 -14.94
CA PRO A 197 3.49 -0.50 -14.95
C PRO A 197 2.34 -0.44 -13.95
#